data_863d15d0eafbe31007cd1b36f3ea6ee5
#
_entry.id   863d15d0eafbe31007cd1b36f3ea6ee5
#
_cell.length_a   1.000
_cell.length_b   1.000
_cell.length_c   1.000
_cell.angle_alpha   90.00
_cell.angle_beta   90.00
_cell.angle_gamma   90.00
#
_symmetry.space_group_name_H-M   'P 1'
#
loop_
_entity.id
_entity.type
_entity.pdbx_description
1 polymer ?
#
loop_
_entity_poly.entity_id
_entity_poly.type
_entity_poly.pdbx_seq_one_letter_code
_entity_poly.pdbx_strand_id
1 'polypeptide(L)'
;MEQHRTERRLAAILAADVVGYSRLTRLDEEGTLARLRALRRDLIDPALAEHRGRLVKTTGDGLVVEFLSVVDAVRCALRVQQGMAILNGGVRVEKRIVYRIGINLGDVVVDGDDLLGDGVNIAARLETLAEPGAICVSEDAYRQIKGKIDITVQDLGEQALKNISEKVRAYAVRAPAPPAPRVTSDPPAAARRPQLSFRLRLS
;
A
#
# COMPACT_ATOMS: atom_id res chain seq x y z
N MET A 1 37.43 3.18 25.01
CA MET A 1 36.60 2.27 24.17
C MET A 1 35.15 2.47 24.62
N GLU A 2 34.41 3.31 23.95
CA GLU A 2 32.96 3.40 24.17
C GLU A 2 32.33 2.09 23.69
N GLN A 3 31.76 1.33 24.60
CA GLN A 3 30.94 0.18 24.27
C GLN A 3 29.69 0.75 23.60
N HIS A 4 29.58 0.62 22.26
CA HIS A 4 28.34 0.86 21.52
C HIS A 4 27.29 -0.09 22.11
N ARG A 5 26.47 0.44 23.02
CA ARG A 5 25.35 -0.30 23.61
C ARG A 5 24.33 -0.48 22.51
N THR A 6 24.23 -1.70 22.01
CA THR A 6 23.24 -2.09 21.02
C THR A 6 21.84 -1.86 21.60
N GLU A 7 21.12 -0.89 21.10
CA GLU A 7 19.74 -0.60 21.51
C GLU A 7 18.79 -1.52 20.75
N ARG A 8 17.93 -2.22 21.49
CA ARG A 8 16.84 -3.02 20.90
C ARG A 8 15.50 -2.36 21.21
N ARG A 9 14.58 -2.38 20.25
CA ARG A 9 13.21 -1.87 20.45
C ARG A 9 12.22 -2.56 19.54
N LEU A 10 10.96 -2.55 19.94
CA LEU A 10 9.84 -2.96 19.11
C LEU A 10 9.48 -1.83 18.16
N ALA A 11 9.41 -2.13 16.86
CA ALA A 11 9.05 -1.14 15.84
C ALA A 11 8.19 -1.76 14.74
N ALA A 12 7.37 -0.92 14.12
CA ALA A 12 6.68 -1.29 12.89
C ALA A 12 7.59 -0.95 11.70
N ILE A 13 7.96 -1.97 10.94
CA ILE A 13 8.84 -1.83 9.77
C ILE A 13 8.03 -2.03 8.51
N LEU A 14 8.15 -1.07 7.60
CA LEU A 14 7.63 -1.15 6.25
C LEU A 14 8.79 -1.32 5.28
N ALA A 15 8.76 -2.39 4.48
CA ALA A 15 9.63 -2.59 3.33
C ALA A 15 8.78 -2.43 2.06
N ALA A 16 9.30 -1.72 1.07
CA ALA A 16 8.65 -1.56 -0.23
C ALA A 16 9.67 -1.70 -1.34
N ASP A 17 9.24 -2.27 -2.47
CA ASP A 17 10.08 -2.51 -3.64
C ASP A 17 9.28 -2.34 -4.94
N VAL A 18 9.96 -1.95 -6.02
CA VAL A 18 9.34 -1.75 -7.34
C VAL A 18 9.27 -3.07 -8.11
N VAL A 19 8.06 -3.45 -8.49
CA VAL A 19 7.84 -4.66 -9.28
C VAL A 19 8.51 -4.56 -10.65
N GLY A 20 9.46 -5.45 -10.91
CA GLY A 20 10.13 -5.53 -12.20
C GLY A 20 11.02 -4.34 -12.54
N TYR A 21 11.66 -3.74 -11.55
CA TYR A 21 12.57 -2.60 -11.72
C TYR A 21 13.61 -2.81 -12.82
N SER A 22 14.31 -3.95 -12.82
CA SER A 22 15.30 -4.28 -13.87
C SER A 22 14.70 -4.32 -15.28
N ARG A 23 13.41 -4.63 -15.44
CA ARG A 23 12.71 -4.55 -16.73
C ARG A 23 12.44 -3.12 -17.12
N LEU A 24 11.99 -2.30 -16.16
CA LEU A 24 11.70 -0.86 -16.38
C LEU A 24 12.96 -0.09 -16.78
N THR A 25 14.08 -0.33 -16.11
CA THR A 25 15.37 0.32 -16.42
C THR A 25 15.93 -0.12 -17.78
N ARG A 26 15.77 -1.38 -18.15
CA ARG A 26 16.16 -1.85 -19.52
C ARG A 26 15.34 -1.20 -20.62
N LEU A 27 14.09 -0.84 -20.37
CA LEU A 27 13.22 -0.18 -21.35
C LEU A 27 13.53 1.32 -21.48
N ASP A 28 13.81 1.99 -20.36
CA ASP A 28 14.00 3.43 -20.28
C ASP A 28 14.62 3.76 -18.92
N GLU A 29 15.93 3.73 -18.82
CA GLU A 29 16.64 3.92 -17.56
C GLU A 29 16.47 5.35 -17.00
N GLU A 30 16.79 6.36 -17.82
CA GLU A 30 16.71 7.76 -17.41
C GLU A 30 15.28 8.17 -17.05
N GLY A 31 14.31 7.80 -17.89
CA GLY A 31 12.91 8.08 -17.64
C GLY A 31 12.37 7.32 -16.42
N THR A 32 12.82 6.10 -16.15
CA THR A 32 12.43 5.34 -14.95
C THR A 32 13.00 6.00 -13.70
N LEU A 33 14.27 6.39 -13.69
CA LEU A 33 14.89 7.08 -12.57
C LEU A 33 14.24 8.44 -12.32
N ALA A 34 13.95 9.20 -13.38
CA ALA A 34 13.27 10.49 -13.25
C ALA A 34 11.87 10.34 -12.62
N ARG A 35 11.09 9.33 -13.04
CA ARG A 35 9.76 9.02 -12.49
C ARG A 35 9.85 8.58 -11.03
N LEU A 36 10.82 7.74 -10.68
CA LEU A 36 11.01 7.31 -9.28
C LEU A 36 11.35 8.50 -8.37
N ARG A 37 12.20 9.41 -8.82
CA ARG A 37 12.51 10.64 -8.06
C ARG A 37 11.28 11.53 -7.89
N ALA A 38 10.47 11.67 -8.93
CA ALA A 38 9.22 12.42 -8.86
C ALA A 38 8.23 11.76 -7.89
N LEU A 39 8.05 10.43 -7.97
CA LEU A 39 7.18 9.67 -7.04
C LEU A 39 7.63 9.80 -5.59
N ARG A 40 8.94 9.76 -5.33
CA ARG A 40 9.49 10.01 -4.01
C ARG A 40 9.08 11.39 -3.50
N ARG A 41 9.42 12.44 -4.25
CA ARG A 41 9.17 13.82 -3.86
C ARG A 41 7.69 14.15 -3.72
N ASP A 42 6.84 13.67 -4.65
CA ASP A 42 5.47 14.16 -4.80
C ASP A 42 4.43 13.26 -4.09
N LEU A 43 4.78 12.02 -3.76
CA LEU A 43 3.86 11.08 -3.13
C LEU A 43 4.44 10.41 -1.87
N ILE A 44 5.62 9.76 -1.98
CA ILE A 44 6.13 8.90 -0.91
C ILE A 44 6.61 9.73 0.28
N ASP A 45 7.52 10.69 0.07
CA ASP A 45 8.07 11.50 1.16
C ASP A 45 7.00 12.34 1.88
N PRO A 46 5.99 12.95 1.20
CA PRO A 46 4.84 13.55 1.87
C PRO A 46 4.00 12.55 2.68
N ALA A 47 3.77 11.33 2.16
CA ALA A 47 3.03 10.31 2.90
C ALA A 47 3.80 9.84 4.15
N LEU A 48 5.13 9.68 4.06
CA LEU A 48 5.97 9.37 5.22
C LEU A 48 5.89 10.46 6.28
N ALA A 49 6.00 11.72 5.88
CA ALA A 49 5.93 12.86 6.79
C ALA A 49 4.56 12.94 7.50
N GLU A 50 3.47 12.78 6.77
CA GLU A 50 2.09 12.80 7.32
C GLU A 50 1.88 11.71 8.36
N HIS A 51 2.44 10.52 8.14
CA HIS A 51 2.28 9.37 9.03
C HIS A 51 3.48 9.14 9.96
N ARG A 52 4.37 10.11 10.09
CA ARG A 52 5.53 10.06 11.00
C ARG A 52 6.45 8.86 10.75
N GLY A 53 6.61 8.49 9.47
CA GLY A 53 7.55 7.46 9.04
C GLY A 53 8.96 7.99 8.97
N ARG A 54 9.91 7.29 9.59
CA ARG A 54 11.34 7.55 9.45
C ARG A 54 11.91 6.67 8.34
N LEU A 55 12.38 7.28 7.26
CA LEU A 55 13.13 6.55 6.25
C LEU A 55 14.45 6.07 6.87
N VAL A 56 14.65 4.75 6.90
CA VAL A 56 15.87 4.11 7.41
C VAL A 56 16.91 4.03 6.30
N LYS A 57 16.54 3.43 5.17
CA LYS A 57 17.42 3.30 4.01
C LYS A 57 16.65 3.11 2.72
N THR A 58 17.34 3.37 1.61
CA THR A 58 16.93 2.99 0.26
C THR A 58 17.77 1.84 -0.23
N THR A 59 17.16 0.89 -0.94
CA THR A 59 17.81 -0.31 -1.49
C THR A 59 17.72 -0.33 -3.02
N GLY A 60 18.24 0.74 -3.65
CA GLY A 60 18.10 0.94 -5.09
C GLY A 60 16.70 1.45 -5.44
N ASP A 61 15.79 0.58 -5.82
CA ASP A 61 14.38 0.84 -6.13
C ASP A 61 13.42 0.63 -4.95
N GLY A 62 13.92 0.06 -3.85
CA GLY A 62 13.18 -0.19 -2.62
C GLY A 62 13.48 0.81 -1.51
N LEU A 63 12.71 0.71 -0.44
CA LEU A 63 12.87 1.52 0.77
C LEU A 63 12.49 0.74 2.01
N VAL A 64 13.17 1.04 3.12
CA VAL A 64 12.85 0.56 4.47
C VAL A 64 12.50 1.75 5.34
N VAL A 65 11.34 1.70 5.96
CA VAL A 65 10.79 2.78 6.79
C VAL A 65 10.40 2.24 8.16
N GLU A 66 10.72 2.97 9.18
CA GLU A 66 10.29 2.72 10.56
C GLU A 66 9.10 3.60 10.92
N PHE A 67 8.16 3.02 11.67
CA PHE A 67 7.05 3.73 12.30
C PHE A 67 6.94 3.34 13.77
N LEU A 68 6.53 4.30 14.60
CA LEU A 68 6.20 4.03 15.99
C LEU A 68 4.83 3.36 16.16
N SER A 69 4.01 3.35 15.10
CA SER A 69 2.65 2.82 15.09
C SER A 69 2.41 1.98 13.83
N VAL A 70 1.95 0.73 14.01
CA VAL A 70 1.51 -0.12 12.88
C VAL A 70 0.33 0.53 12.14
N VAL A 71 -0.57 1.23 12.85
CA VAL A 71 -1.71 1.94 12.25
C VAL A 71 -1.21 3.01 11.28
N ASP A 72 -0.20 3.78 11.68
CA ASP A 72 0.39 4.81 10.83
C ASP A 72 1.13 4.18 9.63
N ALA A 73 1.87 3.08 9.83
CA ALA A 73 2.53 2.35 8.75
C ALA A 73 1.53 1.87 7.68
N VAL A 74 0.42 1.26 8.11
CA VAL A 74 -0.60 0.75 7.18
C VAL A 74 -1.35 1.89 6.48
N ARG A 75 -1.69 2.98 7.17
CA ARG A 75 -2.30 4.16 6.55
C ARG A 75 -1.39 4.79 5.50
N CYS A 76 -0.10 4.91 5.82
CA CYS A 76 0.91 5.38 4.87
C CYS A 76 0.96 4.49 3.63
N ALA A 77 1.05 3.17 3.81
CA ALA A 77 1.07 2.20 2.72
C ALA A 77 -0.19 2.28 1.83
N LEU A 78 -1.38 2.37 2.44
CA LEU A 78 -2.64 2.54 1.71
C LEU A 78 -2.66 3.83 0.90
N ARG A 79 -2.23 4.96 1.48
CA ARG A 79 -2.11 6.24 0.78
C ARG A 79 -1.18 6.16 -0.42
N VAL A 80 0.00 5.53 -0.23
CA VAL A 80 0.96 5.34 -1.33
C VAL A 80 0.36 4.49 -2.44
N GLN A 81 -0.26 3.34 -2.13
CA GLN A 81 -0.86 2.46 -3.15
C GLN A 81 -2.03 3.13 -3.90
N GLN A 82 -2.86 3.90 -3.20
CA GLN A 82 -3.94 4.67 -3.83
C GLN A 82 -3.39 5.77 -4.76
N GLY A 83 -2.38 6.51 -4.31
CA GLY A 83 -1.70 7.52 -5.12
C GLY A 83 -1.05 6.92 -6.36
N MET A 84 -0.39 5.77 -6.22
CA MET A 84 0.20 5.01 -7.34
C MET A 84 -0.85 4.56 -8.35
N ALA A 85 -2.02 4.09 -7.91
CA ALA A 85 -3.11 3.70 -8.79
C ALA A 85 -3.60 4.89 -9.64
N ILE A 86 -3.74 6.07 -9.02
CA ILE A 86 -4.14 7.31 -9.71
C ILE A 86 -3.08 7.72 -10.74
N LEU A 87 -1.80 7.77 -10.33
CA LEU A 87 -0.69 8.18 -11.21
C LEU A 87 -0.47 7.22 -12.37
N ASN A 88 -0.78 5.94 -12.21
CA ASN A 88 -0.71 4.94 -13.26
C ASN A 88 -1.93 4.94 -14.19
N GLY A 89 -3.00 5.69 -13.91
CA GLY A 89 -4.26 5.67 -14.65
C GLY A 89 -4.16 6.00 -16.13
N GLY A 90 -3.20 6.83 -16.55
CA GLY A 90 -2.93 7.16 -17.96
C GLY A 90 -1.64 6.55 -18.51
N VAL A 91 -0.95 5.69 -17.74
CA VAL A 91 0.36 5.15 -18.11
C VAL A 91 0.19 3.78 -18.75
N ARG A 92 0.90 3.53 -19.87
CA ARG A 92 0.96 2.21 -20.53
C ARG A 92 1.45 1.15 -19.52
N VAL A 93 0.83 -0.03 -19.55
CA VAL A 93 1.06 -1.10 -18.55
C VAL A 93 2.53 -1.45 -18.38
N GLU A 94 3.27 -1.54 -19.47
CA GLU A 94 4.69 -1.88 -19.46
C GLU A 94 5.61 -0.80 -18.84
N LYS A 95 5.11 0.44 -18.68
CA LYS A 95 5.84 1.56 -18.09
C LYS A 95 5.36 1.91 -16.68
N ARG A 96 4.33 1.24 -16.18
CA ARG A 96 3.79 1.49 -14.83
C ARG A 96 4.82 1.15 -13.77
N ILE A 97 4.96 2.02 -12.80
CA ILE A 97 5.71 1.76 -11.57
C ILE A 97 4.69 1.26 -10.55
N VAL A 98 4.91 0.08 -10.01
CA VAL A 98 4.01 -0.57 -9.04
C VAL A 98 4.85 -1.05 -7.87
N TYR A 99 4.46 -0.72 -6.64
CA TYR A 99 5.13 -1.18 -5.44
C TYR A 99 4.48 -2.45 -4.87
N ARG A 100 5.30 -3.31 -4.28
CA ARG A 100 4.90 -4.29 -3.27
C ARG A 100 5.28 -3.73 -1.92
N ILE A 101 4.47 -3.96 -0.90
CA ILE A 101 4.73 -3.45 0.44
C ILE A 101 4.56 -4.57 1.45
N GLY A 102 5.56 -4.77 2.31
CA GLY A 102 5.52 -5.66 3.45
C GLY A 102 5.59 -4.87 4.75
N ILE A 103 4.75 -5.21 5.75
CA ILE A 103 4.76 -4.55 7.06
C ILE A 103 4.84 -5.59 8.16
N ASN A 104 5.79 -5.43 9.06
CA ASN A 104 5.97 -6.27 10.24
C ASN A 104 6.07 -5.43 11.51
N LEU A 105 5.54 -5.94 12.60
CA LEU A 105 5.81 -5.45 13.95
C LEU A 105 6.80 -6.43 14.60
N GLY A 106 7.99 -5.98 14.92
CA GLY A 106 9.01 -6.87 15.48
C GLY A 106 10.12 -6.14 16.17
N ASP A 107 10.97 -6.92 16.84
CA ASP A 107 12.16 -6.44 17.51
C ASP A 107 13.22 -6.04 16.49
N VAL A 108 13.83 -4.89 16.67
CA VAL A 108 14.91 -4.36 15.83
C VAL A 108 16.09 -3.91 16.66
N VAL A 109 17.26 -3.99 16.08
CA VAL A 109 18.52 -3.50 16.62
C VAL A 109 18.85 -2.19 15.91
N VAL A 110 19.08 -1.15 16.71
CA VAL A 110 19.50 0.16 16.20
C VAL A 110 21.01 0.17 16.04
N ASP A 111 21.50 0.46 14.83
CA ASP A 111 22.91 0.60 14.52
C ASP A 111 23.14 1.92 13.78
N GLY A 112 23.41 2.99 14.54
CA GLY A 112 23.43 4.35 14.01
C GLY A 112 22.08 4.73 13.42
N ASP A 113 22.06 5.06 12.13
CA ASP A 113 20.81 5.38 11.40
C ASP A 113 20.12 4.14 10.79
N ASP A 114 20.76 2.96 10.80
CA ASP A 114 20.23 1.71 10.24
C ASP A 114 19.45 0.90 11.28
N LEU A 115 18.64 -0.01 10.80
CA LEU A 115 17.92 -1.00 11.58
C LEU A 115 18.26 -2.39 11.08
N LEU A 116 18.58 -3.28 12.02
CA LEU A 116 18.95 -4.65 11.78
C LEU A 116 18.03 -5.60 12.55
N GLY A 117 18.08 -6.89 12.21
CA GLY A 117 17.38 -7.95 12.93
C GLY A 117 16.22 -8.56 12.16
N ASP A 118 15.62 -9.58 12.78
CA ASP A 118 14.56 -10.39 12.14
C ASP A 118 13.31 -9.57 11.81
N GLY A 119 13.03 -8.53 12.61
CA GLY A 119 11.90 -7.62 12.33
C GLY A 119 11.97 -6.97 10.95
N VAL A 120 13.17 -6.54 10.53
CA VAL A 120 13.44 -5.96 9.20
C VAL A 120 13.38 -7.04 8.11
N ASN A 121 14.01 -8.20 8.39
CA ASN A 121 14.04 -9.31 7.44
C ASN A 121 12.63 -9.84 7.13
N ILE A 122 11.78 -9.99 8.15
CA ILE A 122 10.38 -10.42 7.96
C ILE A 122 9.62 -9.41 7.09
N ALA A 123 9.75 -8.09 7.35
CA ALA A 123 9.11 -7.07 6.53
C ALA A 123 9.50 -7.17 5.04
N ALA A 124 10.80 -7.38 4.74
CA ALA A 124 11.30 -7.58 3.38
C ALA A 124 10.76 -8.88 2.73
N ARG A 125 10.56 -9.96 3.51
CA ARG A 125 9.97 -11.20 2.99
C ARG A 125 8.46 -11.06 2.75
N LEU A 126 7.75 -10.35 3.61
CA LEU A 126 6.33 -10.03 3.40
C LEU A 126 6.13 -9.14 2.17
N GLU A 127 7.05 -8.20 1.91
CA GLU A 127 7.08 -7.41 0.68
C GLU A 127 7.16 -8.32 -0.55
N THR A 128 8.10 -9.28 -0.54
CA THR A 128 8.27 -10.24 -1.65
C THR A 128 7.02 -11.13 -1.84
N LEU A 129 6.29 -11.43 -0.76
CA LEU A 129 5.04 -12.21 -0.77
C LEU A 129 3.85 -11.40 -1.30
N ALA A 130 3.88 -10.08 -1.17
CA ALA A 130 2.80 -9.21 -1.61
C ALA A 130 2.61 -9.26 -3.13
N GLU A 131 1.35 -9.30 -3.58
CA GLU A 131 1.05 -9.10 -4.99
C GLU A 131 1.39 -7.67 -5.45
N PRO A 132 1.65 -7.45 -6.75
CA PRO A 132 1.84 -6.09 -7.28
C PRO A 132 0.69 -5.15 -6.89
N GLY A 133 1.03 -4.01 -6.27
CA GLY A 133 0.04 -3.03 -5.80
C GLY A 133 -0.64 -3.40 -4.48
N ALA A 134 -0.27 -4.51 -3.84
CA ALA A 134 -0.83 -4.94 -2.57
C ALA A 134 0.10 -4.65 -1.38
N ILE A 135 -0.45 -4.82 -0.19
CA ILE A 135 0.23 -4.73 1.09
C ILE A 135 0.11 -6.08 1.77
N CYS A 136 1.22 -6.64 2.28
CA CYS A 136 1.24 -7.85 3.07
C CYS A 136 1.70 -7.51 4.50
N VAL A 137 0.98 -7.99 5.51
CA VAL A 137 1.30 -7.70 6.92
C VAL A 137 1.47 -8.99 7.70
N SER A 138 2.35 -8.99 8.71
CA SER A 138 2.45 -10.09 9.68
C SER A 138 1.23 -10.16 10.59
N GLU A 139 1.03 -11.30 11.25
CA GLU A 139 -0.06 -11.47 12.23
C GLU A 139 0.03 -10.43 13.35
N ASP A 140 1.23 -10.17 13.87
CA ASP A 140 1.41 -9.18 14.94
C ASP A 140 1.03 -7.77 14.49
N ALA A 141 1.40 -7.41 13.26
CA ALA A 141 0.94 -6.15 12.66
C ALA A 141 -0.57 -6.14 12.44
N TYR A 142 -1.15 -7.24 11.94
CA TYR A 142 -2.60 -7.34 11.73
C TYR A 142 -3.40 -7.18 13.03
N ARG A 143 -2.97 -7.79 14.11
CA ARG A 143 -3.61 -7.65 15.44
C ARG A 143 -3.70 -6.19 15.90
N GLN A 144 -2.71 -5.35 15.55
CA GLN A 144 -2.69 -3.94 15.91
C GLN A 144 -3.66 -3.08 15.09
N ILE A 145 -4.01 -3.47 13.88
CA ILE A 145 -4.86 -2.68 12.97
C ILE A 145 -6.30 -3.16 12.90
N LYS A 146 -6.57 -4.39 13.33
CA LYS A 146 -7.92 -4.99 13.32
C LYS A 146 -8.93 -4.10 14.06
N GLY A 147 -9.98 -3.67 13.36
CA GLY A 147 -11.03 -2.80 13.88
C GLY A 147 -10.63 -1.32 14.07
N LYS A 148 -9.40 -0.92 13.68
CA LYS A 148 -8.93 0.46 13.78
C LYS A 148 -8.81 1.17 12.43
N ILE A 149 -8.78 0.40 11.35
CA ILE A 149 -8.67 0.90 9.97
C ILE A 149 -9.72 0.19 9.15
N ASP A 150 -10.42 0.93 8.28
CA ASP A 150 -11.32 0.35 7.30
C ASP A 150 -10.50 -0.24 6.14
N ILE A 151 -10.43 -1.57 6.07
CA ILE A 151 -9.62 -2.34 5.12
C ILE A 151 -10.30 -3.66 4.76
N THR A 152 -10.01 -4.13 3.56
CA THR A 152 -10.28 -5.52 3.17
C THR A 152 -9.05 -6.37 3.49
N VAL A 153 -9.27 -7.51 4.14
CA VAL A 153 -8.20 -8.41 4.59
C VAL A 153 -8.44 -9.81 4.05
N GLN A 154 -7.38 -10.43 3.54
CA GLN A 154 -7.34 -11.83 3.16
C GLN A 154 -6.26 -12.54 3.98
N ASP A 155 -6.63 -13.60 4.70
CA ASP A 155 -5.68 -14.46 5.40
C ASP A 155 -4.93 -15.33 4.40
N LEU A 156 -3.62 -15.22 4.38
CA LEU A 156 -2.72 -16.02 3.52
C LEU A 156 -2.22 -17.28 4.22
N GLY A 157 -2.57 -17.45 5.50
CA GLY A 157 -2.10 -18.56 6.32
C GLY A 157 -0.63 -18.44 6.75
N GLU A 158 -0.08 -19.54 7.24
CA GLU A 158 1.31 -19.64 7.65
C GLU A 158 2.25 -19.72 6.45
N GLN A 159 3.23 -18.83 6.40
CA GLN A 159 4.22 -18.72 5.32
C GLN A 159 5.60 -19.12 5.83
N ALA A 160 6.28 -20.02 5.11
CA ALA A 160 7.69 -20.30 5.31
C ALA A 160 8.52 -19.23 4.59
N LEU A 161 9.10 -18.32 5.34
CA LEU A 161 9.89 -17.22 4.78
C LEU A 161 11.37 -17.61 4.70
N LYS A 162 12.03 -17.26 3.60
CA LYS A 162 13.44 -17.62 3.39
C LYS A 162 14.33 -17.02 4.50
N ASN A 163 15.14 -17.86 5.13
CA ASN A 163 16.06 -17.51 6.24
C ASN A 163 15.35 -17.00 7.52
N ILE A 164 14.08 -17.29 7.69
CA ILE A 164 13.34 -17.10 8.94
C ILE A 164 13.01 -18.51 9.46
N SER A 165 13.42 -18.81 10.70
CA SER A 165 13.30 -20.16 11.28
C SER A 165 11.85 -20.55 11.57
N GLU A 166 11.03 -19.59 11.95
CA GLU A 166 9.62 -19.79 12.27
C GLU A 166 8.71 -19.41 11.12
N LYS A 167 7.58 -20.10 11.00
CA LYS A 167 6.54 -19.70 10.04
C LYS A 167 5.88 -18.44 10.54
N VAL A 168 5.62 -17.53 9.61
CA VAL A 168 4.94 -16.26 9.87
C VAL A 168 3.55 -16.30 9.23
N ARG A 169 2.49 -16.13 10.02
CA ARG A 169 1.16 -15.95 9.46
C ARG A 169 1.06 -14.56 8.84
N ALA A 170 0.58 -14.51 7.60
CA ALA A 170 0.55 -13.30 6.79
C ALA A 170 -0.87 -12.98 6.31
N TYR A 171 -1.14 -11.70 6.10
CA TYR A 171 -2.42 -11.19 5.63
C TYR A 171 -2.20 -10.20 4.50
N ALA A 172 -2.94 -10.38 3.39
CA ALA A 172 -3.00 -9.34 2.35
C ALA A 172 -4.04 -8.28 2.77
N VAL A 173 -3.63 -7.01 2.64
CA VAL A 173 -4.42 -5.85 3.04
C VAL A 173 -4.63 -4.94 1.84
N ARG A 174 -5.85 -4.47 1.64
CA ARG A 174 -6.21 -3.52 0.58
C ARG A 174 -7.17 -2.46 1.14
N ALA A 175 -7.21 -1.29 0.50
CA ALA A 175 -8.27 -0.33 0.74
C ALA A 175 -9.63 -0.96 0.45
N PRO A 176 -10.70 -0.57 1.17
CA PRO A 176 -12.04 -1.03 0.86
C PRO A 176 -12.39 -0.65 -0.59
N ALA A 177 -13.11 -1.54 -1.28
CA ALA A 177 -13.62 -1.21 -2.59
C ALA A 177 -14.53 0.04 -2.49
N PRO A 178 -14.44 1.00 -3.43
CA PRO A 178 -15.38 2.10 -3.45
C PRO A 178 -16.80 1.52 -3.48
N PRO A 179 -17.76 2.12 -2.74
CA PRO A 179 -19.13 1.65 -2.76
C PRO A 179 -19.62 1.63 -4.21
N ALA A 180 -20.20 0.50 -4.63
CA ALA A 180 -20.78 0.38 -5.96
C ALA A 180 -21.71 1.58 -6.18
N PRO A 181 -21.68 2.23 -7.36
CA PRO A 181 -22.57 3.32 -7.67
C PRO A 181 -24.00 2.84 -7.37
N ARG A 182 -24.70 3.52 -6.47
CA ARG A 182 -26.11 3.25 -6.24
C ARG A 182 -26.81 3.52 -7.56
N VAL A 183 -27.22 2.46 -8.23
CA VAL A 183 -28.17 2.57 -9.32
C VAL A 183 -29.45 3.06 -8.66
N THR A 184 -29.69 4.35 -8.66
CA THR A 184 -31.00 4.89 -8.34
C THR A 184 -31.92 4.41 -9.46
N SER A 185 -32.65 3.34 -9.18
CA SER A 185 -33.77 2.94 -10.01
C SER A 185 -34.88 3.98 -9.79
N ASP A 186 -34.76 5.13 -10.46
CA ASP A 186 -35.92 5.97 -10.66
C ASP A 186 -36.89 5.18 -11.57
N PRO A 187 -38.11 4.91 -11.11
CA PRO A 187 -39.11 4.32 -12.00
C PRO A 187 -39.33 5.29 -13.17
N PRO A 188 -39.44 4.78 -14.41
CA PRO A 188 -39.66 5.64 -15.55
C PRO A 188 -40.90 6.47 -15.30
N ALA A 189 -40.76 7.81 -15.37
CA ALA A 189 -41.86 8.74 -15.27
C ALA A 189 -42.93 8.32 -16.25
N ALA A 190 -44.07 7.88 -15.71
CA ALA A 190 -45.25 7.49 -16.50
C ALA A 190 -45.60 8.65 -17.45
N ALA A 191 -45.43 8.43 -18.75
CA ALA A 191 -45.81 9.37 -19.79
C ALA A 191 -47.27 9.76 -19.61
N ARG A 192 -47.49 10.96 -19.13
CA ARG A 192 -48.82 11.56 -19.13
C ARG A 192 -49.27 11.70 -20.59
N ARG A 193 -50.19 10.84 -21.02
CA ARG A 193 -50.89 10.99 -22.30
C ARG A 193 -51.69 12.30 -22.26
N PRO A 194 -51.57 13.21 -23.28
CA PRO A 194 -52.42 14.36 -23.36
C PRO A 194 -53.84 13.90 -23.69
N GLN A 195 -54.84 14.24 -22.84
CA GLN A 195 -56.25 14.09 -23.17
C GLN A 195 -56.61 15.15 -24.20
N LEU A 196 -56.79 14.73 -25.44
CA LEU A 196 -57.47 15.54 -26.46
C LEU A 196 -58.93 15.60 -26.13
N SER A 197 -59.41 16.74 -25.60
CA SER A 197 -60.84 17.06 -25.50
C SER A 197 -61.38 17.53 -26.85
N PHE A 198 -62.08 16.63 -27.51
CA PHE A 198 -62.82 16.95 -28.73
C PHE A 198 -64.11 17.69 -28.34
N ARG A 199 -64.21 19.01 -28.54
CA ARG A 199 -65.43 19.76 -28.42
C ARG A 199 -66.15 19.72 -29.78
N LEU A 200 -67.22 18.92 -29.86
CA LEU A 200 -68.18 18.99 -30.96
C LEU A 200 -68.97 20.29 -30.80
N ARG A 201 -68.94 21.23 -31.81
CA ARG A 201 -69.92 22.29 -31.98
C ARG A 201 -70.90 21.78 -33.00
N LEU A 202 -72.17 21.62 -32.57
CA LEU A 202 -73.35 21.52 -33.43
C LEU A 202 -73.91 22.92 -33.67
N SER A 203 -74.15 23.24 -34.94
CA SER A 203 -75.07 24.27 -35.41
C SER A 203 -75.76 23.74 -36.58
#